data_8db728d96cf0185b6a094401912eb9da
#
_entry.id   8db728d96cf0185b6a094401912eb9da
#
_cell.length_a   1.000
_cell.length_b   1.000
_cell.length_c   1.000
_cell.angle_alpha   90.00
_cell.angle_beta   90.00
_cell.angle_gamma   90.00
#
_symmetry.space_group_name_H-M   'P 1'
#
loop_
_entity.id
_entity.type
_entity.pdbx_description
1 polymer ?
#
loop_
_entity_poly.entity_id
_entity_poly.type
_entity_poly.pdbx_seq_one_letter_code
_entity_poly.pdbx_strand_id
1 'polypeptide(L)'
;MTETFDEATFRQVLARFATGVVVVTGATEAGPAGLTCQSFSSLSLDPPLVLLSTARSSTTWPRIAATGRFAVNVLGADQQEVSNRFAVSGGDKFAEQGWRPGALGNPLLDGAIAHVECDIEATHDGGDHVIVVGRVRALEAPGLESRSPLVYYRSAYRALVD
;
A
#
# COMPACT_ATOMS: atom_id res chain seq x y z
N MET A 1 -26.90 -5.12 -19.15
CA MET A 1 -27.18 -6.09 -18.07
C MET A 1 -27.29 -5.30 -16.78
N THR A 2 -28.42 -5.38 -16.11
CA THR A 2 -28.58 -4.81 -14.76
C THR A 2 -27.76 -5.66 -13.80
N GLU A 3 -26.92 -5.03 -13.01
CA GLU A 3 -26.20 -5.71 -11.94
C GLU A 3 -27.22 -6.35 -10.98
N THR A 4 -26.95 -7.59 -10.57
CA THR A 4 -27.86 -8.37 -9.71
C THR A 4 -27.57 -8.19 -8.22
N PHE A 5 -26.67 -7.28 -7.87
CA PHE A 5 -26.26 -6.99 -6.50
C PHE A 5 -26.05 -5.48 -6.29
N ASP A 6 -26.20 -5.02 -5.06
CA ASP A 6 -25.91 -3.66 -4.65
C ASP A 6 -24.47 -3.53 -4.09
N GLU A 7 -24.04 -2.28 -3.89
CA GLU A 7 -22.68 -1.98 -3.37
C GLU A 7 -22.46 -2.59 -1.97
N ALA A 8 -23.47 -2.63 -1.12
CA ALA A 8 -23.35 -3.19 0.22
C ALA A 8 -23.09 -4.70 0.18
N THR A 9 -23.80 -5.42 -0.67
CA THR A 9 -23.59 -6.86 -0.92
C THR A 9 -22.20 -7.12 -1.50
N PHE A 10 -21.77 -6.31 -2.48
CA PHE A 10 -20.44 -6.42 -3.05
C PHE A 10 -19.34 -6.29 -1.97
N ARG A 11 -19.40 -5.23 -1.18
CA ARG A 11 -18.43 -5.00 -0.08
C ARG A 11 -18.44 -6.13 0.95
N GLN A 12 -19.63 -6.62 1.33
CA GLN A 12 -19.77 -7.68 2.32
C GLN A 12 -19.17 -9.01 1.84
N VAL A 13 -19.35 -9.34 0.58
CA VAL A 13 -18.80 -10.57 -0.02
C VAL A 13 -17.28 -10.45 -0.13
N LEU A 14 -16.76 -9.35 -0.70
CA LEU A 14 -15.32 -9.20 -0.88
C LEU A 14 -14.56 -9.01 0.44
N ALA A 15 -15.20 -8.51 1.49
CA ALA A 15 -14.60 -8.46 2.83
C ALA A 15 -14.29 -9.85 3.42
N ARG A 16 -14.77 -10.94 2.80
CA ARG A 16 -14.41 -12.33 3.16
C ARG A 16 -13.02 -12.72 2.68
N PHE A 17 -12.42 -11.96 1.78
CA PHE A 17 -11.05 -12.16 1.34
C PHE A 17 -10.10 -11.37 2.25
N ALA A 18 -9.33 -12.07 3.07
CA ALA A 18 -8.35 -11.45 3.96
C ALA A 18 -7.18 -10.90 3.15
N THR A 19 -6.73 -9.70 3.50
CA THR A 19 -5.57 -9.05 2.86
C THR A 19 -4.52 -8.69 3.88
N GLY A 20 -3.26 -8.56 3.43
CA GLY A 20 -2.27 -7.75 4.13
C GLY A 20 -2.64 -6.26 4.04
N VAL A 21 -1.90 -5.45 4.76
CA VAL A 21 -2.04 -3.98 4.74
C VAL A 21 -0.68 -3.37 4.47
N VAL A 22 -0.63 -2.43 3.54
CA VAL A 22 0.59 -1.72 3.19
C VAL A 22 0.38 -0.20 3.24
N VAL A 23 1.45 0.54 3.43
CA VAL A 23 1.49 1.97 3.15
C VAL A 23 2.35 2.21 1.92
N VAL A 24 1.77 2.83 0.91
CA VAL A 24 2.48 3.27 -0.29
C VAL A 24 3.01 4.67 -0.05
N THR A 25 4.31 4.87 -0.27
CA THR A 25 4.98 6.14 -0.03
C THR A 25 5.73 6.65 -1.25
N GLY A 26 5.96 7.95 -1.32
CA GLY A 26 6.79 8.58 -2.33
C GLY A 26 7.41 9.88 -1.83
N ALA A 27 8.60 10.20 -2.35
CA ALA A 27 9.30 11.46 -2.11
C ALA A 27 8.84 12.49 -3.15
N THR A 28 7.88 13.33 -2.77
CA THR A 28 7.32 14.37 -3.67
C THR A 28 8.04 15.70 -3.47
N GLU A 29 7.85 16.65 -4.41
CA GLU A 29 8.40 18.00 -4.29
C GLU A 29 7.94 18.72 -3.01
N ALA A 30 6.72 18.42 -2.54
CA ALA A 30 6.18 18.99 -1.30
C ALA A 30 6.56 18.19 -0.04
N GLY A 31 7.50 17.24 -0.13
CA GLY A 31 7.92 16.37 0.96
C GLY A 31 7.35 14.95 0.82
N PRO A 32 7.52 14.11 1.86
CA PRO A 32 7.05 12.75 1.84
C PRO A 32 5.52 12.69 1.76
N ALA A 33 5.02 11.74 1.00
CA ALA A 33 3.58 11.47 0.88
C ALA A 33 3.31 9.98 1.03
N GLY A 34 2.13 9.61 1.52
CA GLY A 34 1.78 8.21 1.70
C GLY A 34 0.29 7.97 1.86
N LEU A 35 -0.14 6.76 1.52
CA LEU A 35 -1.51 6.29 1.65
C LEU A 35 -1.55 4.80 2.01
N THR A 36 -2.55 4.40 2.79
CA THR A 36 -2.81 2.99 3.11
C THR A 36 -3.47 2.29 1.93
N CYS A 37 -3.05 1.06 1.66
CA CYS A 37 -3.55 0.26 0.56
C CYS A 37 -3.66 -1.21 1.00
N GLN A 38 -4.67 -1.93 0.46
CA GLN A 38 -4.89 -3.36 0.67
C GLN A 38 -4.80 -4.17 -0.63
N SER A 39 -4.78 -3.50 -1.76
CA SER A 39 -4.81 -4.11 -3.09
C SER A 39 -3.44 -4.57 -3.60
N PHE A 40 -2.41 -4.50 -2.78
CA PHE A 40 -1.05 -4.89 -3.14
C PHE A 40 -0.94 -6.40 -3.37
N SER A 41 -0.25 -6.78 -4.45
CA SER A 41 0.05 -8.17 -4.79
C SER A 41 1.33 -8.29 -5.61
N SER A 42 2.03 -9.42 -5.50
CA SER A 42 3.04 -9.83 -6.48
C SER A 42 2.39 -10.11 -7.83
N LEU A 43 3.07 -9.83 -8.93
CA LEU A 43 2.55 -10.00 -10.29
C LEU A 43 3.44 -10.88 -11.15
N SER A 44 4.76 -10.64 -11.17
CA SER A 44 5.69 -11.34 -12.05
C SER A 44 7.06 -11.50 -11.38
N LEU A 45 7.74 -12.61 -11.66
CA LEU A 45 9.12 -12.84 -11.24
C LEU A 45 10.14 -12.38 -12.30
N ASP A 46 9.79 -12.51 -13.57
CA ASP A 46 10.66 -12.10 -14.68
C ASP A 46 9.82 -11.43 -15.78
N PRO A 47 9.91 -10.09 -15.91
CA PRO A 47 10.57 -9.17 -15.01
C PRO A 47 9.89 -9.10 -13.62
N PRO A 48 10.59 -8.66 -12.55
CA PRO A 48 10.00 -8.57 -11.23
C PRO A 48 8.98 -7.41 -11.15
N LEU A 49 7.71 -7.75 -11.04
CA LEU A 49 6.60 -6.80 -11.00
C LEU A 49 5.69 -7.04 -9.79
N VAL A 50 5.14 -5.95 -9.31
CA VAL A 50 4.04 -5.92 -8.34
C VAL A 50 2.88 -5.11 -8.90
N LEU A 51 1.70 -5.27 -8.32
CA LEU A 51 0.55 -4.44 -8.64
C LEU A 51 -0.13 -3.91 -7.38
N LEU A 52 -0.78 -2.78 -7.52
CA LEU A 52 -1.71 -2.22 -6.54
C LEU A 52 -2.78 -1.39 -7.27
N SER A 53 -3.86 -1.07 -6.59
CA SER A 53 -4.85 -0.13 -7.11
C SER A 53 -5.08 1.01 -6.14
N THR A 54 -5.29 2.21 -6.67
CA THR A 54 -5.55 3.43 -5.89
C THR A 54 -6.84 4.09 -6.40
N ALA A 55 -7.63 4.62 -5.47
CA ALA A 55 -8.86 5.31 -5.84
C ALA A 55 -8.55 6.56 -6.69
N ARG A 56 -9.34 6.81 -7.73
CA ARG A 56 -9.24 8.05 -8.55
C ARG A 56 -9.51 9.32 -7.73
N SER A 57 -10.27 9.20 -6.64
CA SER A 57 -10.51 10.27 -5.68
C SER A 57 -9.34 10.57 -4.75
N SER A 58 -8.26 9.77 -4.77
CA SER A 58 -7.08 9.99 -3.94
C SER A 58 -6.41 11.31 -4.29
N THR A 59 -6.17 12.15 -3.29
CA THR A 59 -5.38 13.39 -3.42
C THR A 59 -3.88 13.16 -3.23
N THR A 60 -3.51 12.01 -2.69
CA THR A 60 -2.12 11.63 -2.41
C THR A 60 -1.46 10.93 -3.59
N TRP A 61 -2.16 9.96 -4.19
CA TRP A 61 -1.59 9.15 -5.27
C TRP A 61 -1.07 9.97 -6.46
N PRO A 62 -1.79 10.97 -7.01
CA PRO A 62 -1.28 11.76 -8.13
C PRO A 62 0.07 12.44 -7.84
N ARG A 63 0.31 12.85 -6.59
CA ARG A 63 1.58 13.44 -6.16
C ARG A 63 2.72 12.41 -6.17
N ILE A 64 2.45 11.19 -5.71
CA ILE A 64 3.42 10.10 -5.76
C ILE A 64 3.66 9.69 -7.22
N ALA A 65 2.61 9.50 -7.99
CA ALA A 65 2.70 9.09 -9.40
C ALA A 65 3.53 10.07 -10.24
N ALA A 66 3.46 11.38 -9.97
CA ALA A 66 4.24 12.39 -10.66
C ALA A 66 5.76 12.21 -10.50
N THR A 67 6.21 11.50 -9.47
CA THR A 67 7.65 11.20 -9.26
C THR A 67 8.14 10.02 -10.11
N GLY A 68 7.22 9.23 -10.69
CA GLY A 68 7.52 8.00 -11.43
C GLY A 68 7.94 6.81 -10.55
N ARG A 69 7.92 6.97 -9.21
CA ARG A 69 8.42 5.99 -8.25
C ARG A 69 7.54 5.91 -7.02
N PHE A 70 7.61 4.77 -6.34
CA PHE A 70 6.96 4.59 -5.04
C PHE A 70 7.65 3.50 -4.23
N ALA A 71 7.41 3.49 -2.93
CA ALA A 71 7.74 2.36 -2.07
C ALA A 71 6.47 1.75 -1.49
N VAL A 72 6.50 0.45 -1.24
CA VAL A 72 5.48 -0.30 -0.51
C VAL A 72 6.08 -0.69 0.83
N ASN A 73 5.45 -0.29 1.91
CA ASN A 73 5.82 -0.64 3.28
C ASN A 73 4.81 -1.66 3.80
N VAL A 74 5.19 -2.91 3.94
CA VAL A 74 4.32 -3.97 4.46
C VAL A 74 4.22 -3.82 5.98
N LEU A 75 3.01 -3.59 6.49
CA LEU A 75 2.81 -3.29 7.91
C LEU A 75 2.84 -4.56 8.77
N GLY A 76 3.49 -4.46 9.92
CA GLY A 76 3.45 -5.45 10.99
C GLY A 76 2.16 -5.38 11.79
N ALA A 77 1.83 -6.45 12.53
CA ALA A 77 0.61 -6.59 13.31
C ALA A 77 0.43 -5.48 14.38
N ASP A 78 1.52 -4.87 14.83
CA ASP A 78 1.56 -3.77 15.79
C ASP A 78 1.38 -2.38 15.16
N GLN A 79 1.19 -2.29 13.83
CA GLN A 79 1.11 -1.02 13.09
C GLN A 79 -0.31 -0.62 12.65
N GLN A 80 -1.34 -1.02 13.40
CA GLN A 80 -2.72 -0.61 13.11
C GLN A 80 -2.90 0.91 13.12
N GLU A 81 -2.25 1.62 14.05
CA GLU A 81 -2.33 3.09 14.11
C GLU A 81 -1.66 3.75 12.91
N VAL A 82 -0.57 3.20 12.42
CA VAL A 82 0.08 3.65 11.18
C VAL A 82 -0.87 3.50 10.01
N SER A 83 -1.50 2.32 9.87
CA SER A 83 -2.50 2.09 8.82
C SER A 83 -3.63 3.12 8.87
N ASN A 84 -4.21 3.37 10.04
CA ASN A 84 -5.28 4.35 10.23
C ASN A 84 -4.83 5.78 9.86
N ARG A 85 -3.64 6.17 10.28
CA ARG A 85 -3.07 7.50 10.00
C ARG A 85 -2.92 7.75 8.50
N PHE A 86 -2.41 6.78 7.77
CA PHE A 86 -2.22 6.90 6.33
C PHE A 86 -3.49 6.66 5.50
N ALA A 87 -4.57 6.15 6.10
CA ALA A 87 -5.86 5.94 5.44
C ALA A 87 -6.70 7.21 5.32
N VAL A 88 -6.47 8.22 6.16
CA VAL A 88 -7.22 9.49 6.12
C VAL A 88 -6.59 10.49 5.14
N SER A 89 -7.41 11.39 4.60
CA SER A 89 -6.93 12.48 3.76
C SER A 89 -6.42 13.66 4.58
N GLY A 90 -5.36 14.32 4.10
CA GLY A 90 -4.80 15.51 4.73
C GLY A 90 -3.92 15.24 5.94
N GLY A 91 -3.47 16.32 6.59
CA GLY A 91 -2.58 16.29 7.75
C GLY A 91 -1.14 15.91 7.44
N ASP A 92 -0.26 16.11 8.44
CA ASP A 92 1.12 15.64 8.39
C ASP A 92 1.18 14.20 8.93
N LYS A 93 1.09 13.23 8.04
CA LYS A 93 1.07 11.80 8.38
C LYS A 93 2.43 11.30 8.86
N PHE A 94 3.49 12.04 8.55
CA PHE A 94 4.88 11.67 8.88
C PHE A 94 5.39 12.30 10.17
N ALA A 95 4.68 13.28 10.77
CA ALA A 95 5.13 14.02 11.96
C ALA A 95 5.54 13.11 13.13
N GLU A 96 4.78 12.02 13.35
CA GLU A 96 5.01 11.05 14.43
C GLU A 96 5.45 9.68 13.92
N GLN A 97 5.82 9.59 12.63
CA GLN A 97 6.22 8.35 11.98
C GLN A 97 7.69 8.42 11.61
N GLY A 98 8.52 7.63 12.27
CA GLY A 98 9.92 7.44 11.87
C GLY A 98 10.00 6.83 10.47
N TRP A 99 10.92 7.34 9.67
CA TRP A 99 11.20 6.84 8.33
C TRP A 99 12.62 7.21 7.89
N ARG A 100 13.11 6.52 6.89
CA ARG A 100 14.39 6.81 6.23
C ARG A 100 14.23 6.75 4.71
N PRO A 101 15.11 7.41 3.94
CA PRO A 101 15.13 7.22 2.49
C PRO A 101 15.62 5.81 2.14
N GLY A 102 14.95 5.18 1.18
CA GLY A 102 15.37 3.93 0.58
C GLY A 102 16.40 4.13 -0.55
N ALA A 103 16.70 3.06 -1.28
CA ALA A 103 17.66 3.08 -2.38
C ALA A 103 17.24 4.01 -3.53
N LEU A 104 15.92 4.16 -3.77
CA LEU A 104 15.36 5.10 -4.76
C LEU A 104 14.96 6.44 -4.14
N GLY A 105 15.23 6.65 -2.85
CA GLY A 105 14.91 7.88 -2.13
C GLY A 105 13.47 7.96 -1.58
N ASN A 106 12.65 6.93 -1.79
CA ASN A 106 11.30 6.91 -1.23
C ASN A 106 11.32 6.72 0.28
N PRO A 107 10.34 7.27 1.03
CA PRO A 107 10.24 7.04 2.46
C PRO A 107 9.99 5.56 2.78
N LEU A 108 10.89 4.94 3.53
CA LEU A 108 10.71 3.61 4.12
C LEU A 108 10.34 3.78 5.59
N LEU A 109 9.15 3.33 5.96
CA LEU A 109 8.59 3.53 7.31
C LEU A 109 9.26 2.60 8.32
N ASP A 110 9.63 3.15 9.47
CA ASP A 110 10.14 2.36 10.59
C ASP A 110 9.05 1.38 11.07
N GLY A 111 9.49 0.19 11.46
CA GLY A 111 8.61 -0.84 11.95
C GLY A 111 7.89 -1.66 10.87
N ALA A 112 7.94 -1.29 9.60
CA ALA A 112 7.46 -2.16 8.54
C ALA A 112 8.25 -3.47 8.46
N ILE A 113 7.57 -4.56 8.12
CA ILE A 113 8.20 -5.90 8.09
C ILE A 113 8.86 -6.21 6.74
N ALA A 114 8.50 -5.47 5.69
CA ALA A 114 9.17 -5.52 4.39
C ALA A 114 8.99 -4.20 3.66
N HIS A 115 9.95 -3.89 2.79
CA HIS A 115 9.93 -2.73 1.91
C HIS A 115 10.19 -3.15 0.47
N VAL A 116 9.43 -2.58 -0.46
CA VAL A 116 9.57 -2.82 -1.90
C VAL A 116 9.61 -1.46 -2.59
N GLU A 117 10.71 -1.12 -3.24
CA GLU A 117 10.80 0.12 -4.02
C GLU A 117 10.66 -0.17 -5.50
N CYS A 118 9.84 0.64 -6.18
CA CYS A 118 9.45 0.44 -7.57
C CYS A 118 9.56 1.71 -8.40
N ASP A 119 9.90 1.53 -9.67
CA ASP A 119 9.49 2.46 -10.73
C ASP A 119 8.05 2.13 -11.17
N ILE A 120 7.26 3.14 -11.55
CA ILE A 120 5.96 2.92 -12.18
C ILE A 120 6.19 2.41 -13.59
N GLU A 121 5.80 1.16 -13.87
CA GLU A 121 5.96 0.52 -15.18
C GLU A 121 4.81 0.85 -16.11
N ALA A 122 3.58 0.74 -15.60
CA ALA A 122 2.34 0.99 -16.34
C ALA A 122 1.20 1.32 -15.40
N THR A 123 0.18 1.98 -15.95
CA THR A 123 -1.10 2.21 -15.27
C THR A 123 -2.25 1.84 -16.20
N HIS A 124 -3.32 1.28 -15.64
CA HIS A 124 -4.49 0.84 -16.38
C HIS A 124 -5.77 1.30 -15.69
N ASP A 125 -6.83 1.43 -16.48
CA ASP A 125 -8.15 1.74 -15.94
C ASP A 125 -8.69 0.56 -15.11
N GLY A 126 -9.23 0.87 -13.95
CA GLY A 126 -9.85 -0.06 -13.02
C GLY A 126 -11.19 0.45 -12.47
N GLY A 127 -12.02 1.08 -13.30
CA GLY A 127 -13.27 1.68 -12.86
C GLY A 127 -13.06 2.97 -12.06
N ASP A 128 -13.49 3.01 -10.79
CA ASP A 128 -13.24 4.12 -9.86
C ASP A 128 -11.82 4.10 -9.27
N HIS A 129 -10.99 3.14 -9.69
CA HIS A 129 -9.58 3.00 -9.33
C HIS A 129 -8.67 3.08 -10.56
N VAL A 130 -7.38 3.23 -10.29
CA VAL A 130 -6.29 3.06 -11.26
C VAL A 130 -5.49 1.85 -10.81
N ILE A 131 -5.24 0.91 -11.73
CA ILE A 131 -4.33 -0.21 -11.51
C ILE A 131 -2.91 0.27 -11.82
N VAL A 132 -2.00 0.07 -10.90
CA VAL A 132 -0.59 0.46 -11.02
C VAL A 132 0.26 -0.80 -11.06
N VAL A 133 1.07 -0.93 -12.09
CA VAL A 133 2.11 -1.95 -12.19
C VAL A 133 3.45 -1.30 -11.84
N GLY A 134 4.11 -1.85 -10.82
CA GLY A 134 5.42 -1.39 -10.37
C GLY A 134 6.51 -2.37 -10.76
N ARG A 135 7.59 -1.87 -11.35
CA ARG A 135 8.82 -2.62 -11.56
C ARG A 135 9.69 -2.54 -10.32
N VAL A 136 9.90 -3.68 -9.69
CA VAL A 136 10.70 -3.76 -8.47
C VAL A 136 12.17 -3.44 -8.76
N ARG A 137 12.74 -2.55 -7.96
CA ARG A 137 14.15 -2.11 -8.04
C ARG A 137 14.94 -2.42 -6.80
N ALA A 138 14.31 -2.41 -5.64
CA ALA A 138 14.95 -2.76 -4.37
C ALA A 138 13.95 -3.46 -3.45
N LEU A 139 14.46 -4.38 -2.66
CA LEU A 139 13.71 -5.18 -1.70
C LEU A 139 14.51 -5.25 -0.41
N GLU A 140 13.82 -5.14 0.72
CA GLU A 140 14.39 -5.48 2.02
C GLU A 140 13.30 -6.01 2.96
N ALA A 141 13.67 -6.88 3.86
CA ALA A 141 12.78 -7.44 4.87
C ALA A 141 13.53 -7.49 6.21
N PRO A 142 13.58 -6.37 6.94
CA PRO A 142 14.24 -6.30 8.23
C PRO A 142 13.50 -7.19 9.24
N GLY A 143 14.22 -8.12 9.87
CA GLY A 143 13.65 -8.99 10.92
C GLY A 143 12.70 -10.07 10.39
N LEU A 144 13.06 -10.71 9.29
CA LEU A 144 12.29 -11.77 8.59
C LEU A 144 11.68 -12.86 9.49
N GLU A 145 12.24 -13.12 10.67
CA GLU A 145 11.94 -14.37 11.39
C GLU A 145 10.92 -14.24 12.54
N SER A 146 10.43 -13.04 12.87
CA SER A 146 9.69 -12.87 14.15
C SER A 146 8.48 -11.96 14.15
N ARG A 147 8.11 -11.33 13.03
CA ARG A 147 7.02 -10.35 13.04
C ARG A 147 5.86 -10.75 12.12
N SER A 148 4.68 -10.90 12.74
CA SER A 148 3.44 -11.18 12.01
C SER A 148 2.98 -9.95 11.22
N PRO A 149 2.35 -10.14 10.04
CA PRO A 149 1.79 -9.05 9.25
C PRO A 149 0.51 -8.49 9.88
N LEU A 150 0.21 -7.21 9.59
CA LEU A 150 -1.10 -6.66 9.82
C LEU A 150 -2.07 -7.22 8.77
N VAL A 151 -3.16 -7.82 9.23
CA VAL A 151 -4.20 -8.42 8.37
C VAL A 151 -5.50 -7.64 8.50
N TYR A 152 -6.20 -7.45 7.38
CA TYR A 152 -7.53 -6.87 7.34
C TYR A 152 -8.53 -7.90 6.81
N TYR A 153 -9.57 -8.18 7.61
CA TYR A 153 -10.58 -9.18 7.30
C TYR A 153 -11.93 -8.79 7.90
N ARG A 154 -12.98 -8.85 7.08
CA ARG A 154 -14.36 -8.51 7.49
C ARG A 154 -14.44 -7.13 8.13
N SER A 155 -13.84 -6.14 7.47
CA SER A 155 -13.79 -4.73 7.87
C SER A 155 -13.15 -4.48 9.25
N ALA A 156 -12.23 -5.35 9.66
CA ALA A 156 -11.49 -5.19 10.91
C ALA A 156 -10.04 -5.69 10.79
N TYR A 157 -9.16 -5.09 11.55
CA TYR A 157 -7.80 -5.58 11.69
C TYR A 157 -7.78 -6.91 12.45
N ARG A 158 -6.90 -7.80 12.05
CA ARG A 158 -6.71 -9.12 12.62
C ARG A 158 -5.22 -9.42 12.75
N ALA A 159 -4.89 -10.36 13.62
CA ALA A 159 -3.59 -11.00 13.68
C ALA A 159 -3.71 -12.44 13.18
N LEU A 160 -2.60 -12.96 12.65
CA LEU A 160 -2.48 -14.40 12.42
C LEU A 160 -2.31 -15.08 13.79
N VAL A 161 -2.98 -16.20 13.96
CA VAL A 161 -2.84 -17.07 15.13
C VAL A 161 -2.11 -18.32 14.67
N ASP A 162 -1.02 -18.66 15.36
CA ASP A 162 -0.26 -19.89 15.13
C ASP A 162 -1.05 -21.12 15.57
#